data_a972fadeb71fa520f0117b4d49952c06
#
_entry.id   a972fadeb71fa520f0117b4d49952c06
#
_cell.length_a   1.000
_cell.length_b   1.000
_cell.length_c   1.000
_cell.angle_alpha   90.00
_cell.angle_beta   90.00
_cell.angle_gamma   90.00
#
_symmetry.space_group_name_H-M   'P 1'
#
loop_
_entity.id
_entity.type
_entity.pdbx_description
1 polymer ?
#
loop_
_entity_poly.entity_id
_entity_poly.type
_entity_poly.pdbx_seq_one_letter_code
_entity_poly.pdbx_strand_id
1 'polypeptide(L)'
;MADSRPLLLEVEHLCKWFPLKRTAGDVLQRKEKRYLKAVNDVSFQLFKGENLGLVGESGCGKSTLARTILRLYEPTSGTIRLNGTDISHMKGDALRRLRPQMQMIFQDPYSSLNPRMSVYDTIAEMLRVHKVVPAEELPARVEQLLTMSGLTMDIAERFPGEFSGGQRQRIGIARALSLSPAFIVADEPVSALDVSIQAQIINLLAQLQRELELTVLFISHDLRVVRHITHRVMVMYLGSNVEVGPTEAIFQHPAHPYTQVLTKAAPKLDPLTRQRDYAIEGEPPSPIHTPTGCKFHPRCPYCTDKCRSEVPELKEIAPGHLCACHYPL
;
A
#
# COMPACT_ATOMS: atom_id res chain seq x y z
N MET A 1 9.01 22.22 6.96
CA MET A 1 8.05 23.06 6.21
C MET A 1 6.82 22.22 5.98
N ALA A 2 5.61 22.72 6.21
CA ALA A 2 4.39 22.02 5.84
C ALA A 2 4.42 21.79 4.32
N ASP A 3 4.00 20.60 3.87
CA ASP A 3 3.95 20.28 2.45
C ASP A 3 2.99 21.27 1.78
N SER A 4 3.45 22.02 0.80
CA SER A 4 2.65 23.04 0.09
C SER A 4 1.68 22.43 -0.92
N ARG A 5 1.78 21.11 -1.16
CA ARG A 5 0.91 20.39 -2.10
C ARG A 5 -0.50 20.24 -1.53
N PRO A 6 -1.55 20.26 -2.38
CA PRO A 6 -2.91 20.03 -1.93
C PRO A 6 -3.08 18.63 -1.32
N LEU A 7 -3.81 18.55 -0.22
CA LEU A 7 -4.16 17.28 0.42
C LEU A 7 -5.14 16.50 -0.46
N LEU A 8 -4.81 15.26 -0.81
CA LEU A 8 -5.67 14.39 -1.61
C LEU A 8 -6.41 13.37 -0.74
N LEU A 9 -5.67 12.66 0.12
CA LEU A 9 -6.23 11.62 0.98
C LEU A 9 -5.85 11.90 2.43
N GLU A 10 -6.84 11.87 3.30
CA GLU A 10 -6.67 11.94 4.74
C GLU A 10 -7.29 10.72 5.40
N VAL A 11 -6.52 10.08 6.24
CA VAL A 11 -6.92 8.90 7.00
C VAL A 11 -6.70 9.18 8.47
N GLU A 12 -7.77 9.04 9.28
CA GLU A 12 -7.74 9.33 10.72
C GLU A 12 -8.28 8.16 11.52
N HIS A 13 -7.47 7.66 12.44
CA HIS A 13 -7.82 6.60 13.40
C HIS A 13 -8.46 5.37 12.74
N LEU A 14 -7.98 5.01 11.53
CA LEU A 14 -8.57 3.95 10.73
C LEU A 14 -8.33 2.58 11.36
N CYS A 15 -9.42 1.84 11.55
CA CYS A 15 -9.39 0.46 12.01
C CYS A 15 -10.10 -0.46 11.01
N LYS A 16 -9.52 -1.65 10.81
CA LYS A 16 -10.18 -2.78 10.14
C LYS A 16 -9.92 -4.06 10.91
N TRP A 17 -10.96 -4.57 11.54
CA TRP A 17 -10.93 -5.78 12.33
C TRP A 17 -11.83 -6.84 11.69
N PHE A 18 -11.36 -8.07 11.63
CA PHE A 18 -12.11 -9.20 11.10
C PHE A 18 -12.56 -10.08 12.28
N PRO A 19 -13.87 -10.37 12.42
CA PRO A 19 -14.35 -11.26 13.45
C PRO A 19 -13.88 -12.69 13.18
N LEU A 20 -13.36 -13.35 14.19
CA LEU A 20 -13.00 -14.77 14.12
C LEU A 20 -14.25 -15.62 14.34
N LYS A 21 -14.33 -16.73 13.59
CA LYS A 21 -15.42 -17.69 13.77
C LYS A 21 -15.39 -18.27 15.19
N ARG A 22 -16.55 -18.29 15.84
CA ARG A 22 -16.72 -18.93 17.15
C ARG A 22 -17.08 -20.39 16.93
N THR A 23 -16.48 -21.28 17.71
CA THR A 23 -16.92 -22.67 17.78
C THR A 23 -18.20 -22.78 18.59
N ALA A 24 -18.96 -23.88 18.43
CA ALA A 24 -20.13 -24.13 19.28
C ALA A 24 -19.80 -24.11 20.78
N GLY A 25 -18.61 -24.61 21.16
CA GLY A 25 -18.10 -24.55 22.51
C GLY A 25 -17.85 -23.13 23.03
N ASP A 26 -17.32 -22.23 22.18
CA ASP A 26 -17.09 -20.82 22.54
C ASP A 26 -18.42 -20.08 22.78
N VAL A 27 -19.46 -20.42 22.00
CA VAL A 27 -20.79 -19.84 22.16
C VAL A 27 -21.42 -20.35 23.47
N LEU A 28 -21.33 -21.66 23.77
CA LEU A 28 -21.85 -22.27 24.98
C LEU A 28 -21.17 -21.72 26.24
N GLN A 29 -19.84 -21.48 26.15
CA GLN A 29 -19.05 -20.92 27.26
C GLN A 29 -19.13 -19.38 27.33
N ARG A 30 -19.96 -18.72 26.50
CA ARG A 30 -20.10 -17.25 26.42
C ARG A 30 -18.78 -16.50 26.30
N LYS A 31 -17.75 -17.09 25.64
CA LYS A 31 -16.48 -16.42 25.43
C LYS A 31 -16.67 -15.15 24.60
N GLU A 32 -15.87 -14.13 24.87
CA GLU A 32 -15.88 -12.90 24.11
C GLU A 32 -15.53 -13.13 22.63
N LYS A 33 -16.07 -12.26 21.75
CA LYS A 33 -15.74 -12.27 20.32
C LYS A 33 -14.28 -11.86 20.17
N ARG A 34 -13.49 -12.71 19.50
CA ARG A 34 -12.13 -12.39 19.14
C ARG A 34 -12.08 -11.78 17.74
N TYR A 35 -11.16 -10.85 17.54
CA TYR A 35 -10.97 -10.15 16.27
C TYR A 35 -9.51 -10.23 15.84
N LEU A 36 -9.31 -10.42 14.54
CA LEU A 36 -8.02 -10.15 13.90
C LEU A 36 -7.96 -8.65 13.62
N LYS A 37 -7.11 -7.93 14.36
CA LYS A 37 -6.93 -6.48 14.22
C LYS A 37 -5.91 -6.18 13.13
N ALA A 38 -6.31 -6.33 11.86
CA ALA A 38 -5.43 -6.20 10.72
C ALA A 38 -4.98 -4.74 10.46
N VAL A 39 -5.85 -3.77 10.72
CA VAL A 39 -5.53 -2.34 10.78
C VAL A 39 -6.07 -1.83 12.11
N ASN A 40 -5.25 -1.13 12.86
CA ASN A 40 -5.58 -0.74 14.22
C ASN A 40 -4.97 0.62 14.56
N ASP A 41 -5.78 1.65 14.42
CA ASP A 41 -5.44 3.05 14.69
C ASP A 41 -4.35 3.59 13.76
N VAL A 42 -4.64 3.63 12.45
CA VAL A 42 -3.73 4.19 11.44
C VAL A 42 -4.21 5.58 11.03
N SER A 43 -3.29 6.56 11.12
CA SER A 43 -3.54 7.94 10.68
C SER A 43 -2.40 8.43 9.80
N PHE A 44 -2.72 9.02 8.65
CA PHE A 44 -1.75 9.64 7.76
C PHE A 44 -2.43 10.54 6.73
N GLN A 45 -1.62 11.36 6.07
CA GLN A 45 -2.04 12.22 4.97
C GLN A 45 -1.21 11.92 3.73
N LEU A 46 -1.83 12.04 2.56
CA LEU A 46 -1.21 11.86 1.25
C LEU A 46 -1.55 13.06 0.37
N PHE A 47 -0.52 13.69 -0.18
CA PHE A 47 -0.64 14.92 -0.97
C PHE A 47 -0.68 14.62 -2.46
N LYS A 48 -1.27 15.51 -3.27
CA LYS A 48 -1.33 15.36 -4.72
C LYS A 48 0.06 15.26 -5.34
N GLY A 49 0.24 14.31 -6.26
CA GLY A 49 1.52 14.05 -6.91
C GLY A 49 2.56 13.40 -5.99
N GLU A 50 2.17 12.95 -4.80
CA GLU A 50 3.07 12.27 -3.87
C GLU A 50 3.12 10.75 -4.12
N ASN A 51 4.33 10.18 -3.99
CA ASN A 51 4.53 8.76 -3.78
C ASN A 51 4.81 8.49 -2.29
N LEU A 52 3.86 7.87 -1.59
CA LEU A 52 4.04 7.41 -0.22
C LEU A 52 4.33 5.91 -0.21
N GLY A 53 5.49 5.52 0.30
CA GLY A 53 5.85 4.12 0.50
C GLY A 53 5.17 3.56 1.76
N LEU A 54 4.62 2.36 1.68
CA LEU A 54 4.12 1.62 2.83
C LEU A 54 4.92 0.33 2.98
N VAL A 55 5.67 0.24 4.07
CA VAL A 55 6.59 -0.87 4.35
C VAL A 55 6.29 -1.54 5.69
N GLY A 56 6.78 -2.76 5.86
CA GLY A 56 6.64 -3.55 7.08
C GLY A 56 6.68 -5.04 6.79
N GLU A 57 6.82 -5.86 7.82
CA GLU A 57 6.85 -7.32 7.70
C GLU A 57 5.59 -7.88 7.02
N SER A 58 5.72 -9.10 6.42
CA SER A 58 4.56 -9.80 5.86
C SER A 58 3.48 -10.00 6.93
N GLY A 59 2.22 -9.82 6.56
CA GLY A 59 1.09 -9.98 7.49
C GLY A 59 0.86 -8.80 8.44
N CYS A 60 1.66 -7.70 8.41
CA CYS A 60 1.43 -6.56 9.30
C CYS A 60 0.20 -5.69 8.97
N GLY A 61 -0.53 -5.99 7.87
CA GLY A 61 -1.80 -5.34 7.53
C GLY A 61 -1.77 -4.39 6.33
N LYS A 62 -0.66 -4.26 5.58
CA LYS A 62 -0.48 -3.33 4.45
C LYS A 62 -1.58 -3.44 3.38
N SER A 63 -1.77 -4.62 2.81
CA SER A 63 -2.79 -4.86 1.78
C SER A 63 -4.23 -4.71 2.34
N THR A 64 -4.42 -4.98 3.64
CA THR A 64 -5.72 -4.72 4.30
C THR A 64 -5.97 -3.23 4.42
N LEU A 65 -4.97 -2.43 4.81
CA LEU A 65 -5.05 -0.98 4.85
C LEU A 65 -5.40 -0.43 3.46
N ALA A 66 -4.66 -0.82 2.43
CA ALA A 66 -4.90 -0.44 1.03
C ALA A 66 -6.34 -0.72 0.58
N ARG A 67 -6.82 -1.94 0.79
CA ARG A 67 -8.18 -2.34 0.41
C ARG A 67 -9.26 -1.60 1.23
N THR A 68 -8.96 -1.22 2.47
CA THR A 68 -9.88 -0.45 3.31
C THR A 68 -9.95 1.01 2.83
N ILE A 69 -8.82 1.63 2.48
CA ILE A 69 -8.76 2.98 1.90
C ILE A 69 -9.54 3.04 0.58
N LEU A 70 -9.36 2.05 -0.29
CA LEU A 70 -10.10 1.94 -1.55
C LEU A 70 -11.57 1.53 -1.35
N ARG A 71 -12.04 1.39 -0.10
CA ARG A 71 -13.41 0.97 0.21
C ARG A 71 -13.79 -0.37 -0.45
N LEU A 72 -12.81 -1.27 -0.65
CA LEU A 72 -13.03 -2.68 -0.97
C LEU A 72 -13.42 -3.45 0.30
N TYR A 73 -12.86 -3.03 1.44
CA TYR A 73 -13.32 -3.42 2.77
C TYR A 73 -13.98 -2.23 3.46
N GLU A 74 -15.10 -2.46 4.13
CA GLU A 74 -15.71 -1.47 4.99
C GLU A 74 -14.85 -1.28 6.25
N PRO A 75 -14.49 -0.03 6.65
CA PRO A 75 -13.75 0.20 7.89
C PRO A 75 -14.57 -0.22 9.10
N THR A 76 -13.89 -0.66 10.15
CA THR A 76 -14.54 -0.93 11.45
C THR A 76 -14.81 0.38 12.20
N SER A 77 -13.86 1.32 12.12
CA SER A 77 -13.96 2.69 12.65
C SER A 77 -12.92 3.57 11.99
N GLY A 78 -12.95 4.87 12.27
CA GLY A 78 -12.06 5.88 11.71
C GLY A 78 -12.63 6.53 10.46
N THR A 79 -11.90 7.51 9.93
CA THR A 79 -12.35 8.36 8.83
C THR A 79 -11.38 8.27 7.64
N ILE A 80 -11.94 8.25 6.44
CA ILE A 80 -11.21 8.32 5.16
C ILE A 80 -11.81 9.46 4.37
N ARG A 81 -11.02 10.52 4.08
CA ARG A 81 -11.45 11.62 3.23
C ARG A 81 -10.63 11.65 1.94
N LEU A 82 -11.32 11.69 0.82
CA LEU A 82 -10.74 11.87 -0.51
C LEU A 82 -11.12 13.25 -1.05
N ASN A 83 -10.16 14.10 -1.37
CA ASN A 83 -10.41 15.49 -1.76
C ASN A 83 -11.37 16.22 -0.78
N GLY A 84 -11.19 16.02 0.54
CA GLY A 84 -12.03 16.59 1.58
C GLY A 84 -13.39 15.91 1.78
N THR A 85 -13.80 14.99 0.90
CA THR A 85 -15.07 14.26 1.00
C THR A 85 -14.90 13.01 1.84
N ASP A 86 -15.68 12.86 2.93
CA ASP A 86 -15.70 11.64 3.74
C ASP A 86 -16.33 10.49 2.97
N ILE A 87 -15.52 9.45 2.74
CA ILE A 87 -15.93 8.24 2.02
C ILE A 87 -16.08 7.03 2.95
N SER A 88 -15.87 7.18 4.26
CA SER A 88 -15.76 6.08 5.24
C SER A 88 -16.98 5.16 5.26
N HIS A 89 -18.16 5.72 5.08
CA HIS A 89 -19.43 4.97 5.15
C HIS A 89 -20.26 5.06 3.87
N MET A 90 -19.69 5.63 2.78
CA MET A 90 -20.37 5.71 1.50
C MET A 90 -20.71 4.31 0.96
N LYS A 91 -21.90 4.17 0.36
CA LYS A 91 -22.42 2.92 -0.24
C LYS A 91 -23.11 3.19 -1.56
N GLY A 92 -23.41 2.12 -2.29
CA GLY A 92 -24.21 2.19 -3.53
C GLY A 92 -23.63 3.12 -4.59
N ASP A 93 -24.48 3.89 -5.23
CA ASP A 93 -24.11 4.74 -6.38
C ASP A 93 -23.13 5.87 -6.00
N ALA A 94 -23.20 6.39 -4.78
CA ALA A 94 -22.26 7.42 -4.33
C ALA A 94 -20.82 6.89 -4.34
N LEU A 95 -20.59 5.71 -3.77
CA LEU A 95 -19.27 5.06 -3.79
C LEU A 95 -18.88 4.64 -5.23
N ARG A 96 -19.83 4.16 -6.03
CA ARG A 96 -19.57 3.75 -7.42
C ARG A 96 -19.03 4.91 -8.26
N ARG A 97 -19.55 6.15 -8.08
CA ARG A 97 -19.07 7.35 -8.79
C ARG A 97 -17.65 7.76 -8.39
N LEU A 98 -17.18 7.39 -7.21
CA LEU A 98 -15.82 7.67 -6.76
C LEU A 98 -14.78 6.63 -7.20
N ARG A 99 -15.24 5.42 -7.56
CA ARG A 99 -14.35 4.33 -7.99
C ARG A 99 -13.36 4.72 -9.11
N PRO A 100 -13.76 5.50 -10.14
CA PRO A 100 -12.82 5.95 -11.16
C PRO A 100 -11.62 6.73 -10.61
N GLN A 101 -11.81 7.48 -9.51
CA GLN A 101 -10.76 8.29 -8.92
C GLN A 101 -9.73 7.49 -8.12
N MET A 102 -10.05 6.24 -7.76
CA MET A 102 -9.23 5.38 -6.90
C MET A 102 -9.04 4.03 -7.57
N GLN A 103 -7.84 3.75 -8.05
CA GLN A 103 -7.54 2.50 -8.73
C GLN A 103 -6.48 1.69 -7.99
N MET A 104 -6.36 0.41 -8.33
CA MET A 104 -5.41 -0.51 -7.71
C MET A 104 -4.64 -1.29 -8.77
N ILE A 105 -3.32 -1.32 -8.61
CA ILE A 105 -2.43 -2.27 -9.29
C ILE A 105 -2.19 -3.41 -8.29
N PHE A 106 -2.57 -4.62 -8.68
CA PHE A 106 -2.56 -5.79 -7.80
C PHE A 106 -1.21 -6.49 -7.78
N GLN A 107 -0.93 -7.20 -6.69
CA GLN A 107 0.25 -8.00 -6.45
C GLN A 107 0.40 -9.16 -7.46
N ASP A 108 -0.69 -9.85 -7.73
CA ASP A 108 -0.71 -10.98 -8.66
C ASP A 108 -1.36 -10.57 -10.00
N PRO A 109 -0.55 -10.41 -11.05
CA PRO A 109 -1.06 -10.06 -12.36
C PRO A 109 -1.89 -11.17 -13.02
N TYR A 110 -1.74 -12.43 -12.57
CA TYR A 110 -2.52 -13.56 -13.09
C TYR A 110 -3.98 -13.49 -12.62
N SER A 111 -4.19 -13.34 -11.32
CA SER A 111 -5.53 -13.29 -10.74
C SER A 111 -6.25 -11.97 -10.99
N SER A 112 -5.53 -10.92 -11.37
CA SER A 112 -6.09 -9.60 -11.58
C SER A 112 -6.80 -9.41 -12.93
N LEU A 113 -6.50 -10.25 -13.92
CA LEU A 113 -7.06 -10.20 -15.28
C LEU A 113 -8.06 -11.35 -15.50
N ASN A 114 -9.15 -11.05 -16.18
CA ASN A 114 -10.10 -12.10 -16.57
C ASN A 114 -9.50 -12.91 -17.74
N PRO A 115 -9.23 -14.21 -17.58
CA PRO A 115 -8.58 -15.03 -18.62
C PRO A 115 -9.42 -15.21 -19.89
N ARG A 116 -10.71 -14.85 -19.85
CA ARG A 116 -11.65 -14.97 -20.98
C ARG A 116 -11.84 -13.68 -21.76
N MET A 117 -11.18 -12.60 -21.38
CA MET A 117 -11.23 -11.30 -22.05
C MET A 117 -9.92 -11.04 -22.77
N SER A 118 -9.99 -10.46 -23.97
CA SER A 118 -8.81 -9.97 -24.66
C SER A 118 -8.19 -8.79 -23.90
N VAL A 119 -6.96 -8.43 -24.24
CA VAL A 119 -6.31 -7.22 -23.68
C VAL A 119 -7.15 -5.98 -24.03
N TYR A 120 -7.62 -5.88 -25.28
CA TYR A 120 -8.50 -4.81 -25.71
C TYR A 120 -9.75 -4.72 -24.83
N ASP A 121 -10.48 -5.81 -24.68
CA ASP A 121 -11.72 -5.81 -23.89
C ASP A 121 -11.47 -5.51 -22.42
N THR A 122 -10.38 -5.97 -21.85
CA THR A 122 -9.99 -5.69 -20.46
C THR A 122 -9.85 -4.18 -20.19
N ILE A 123 -9.30 -3.42 -21.15
CA ILE A 123 -9.12 -1.97 -21.03
C ILE A 123 -10.41 -1.25 -21.47
N ALA A 124 -10.98 -1.65 -22.60
CA ALA A 124 -12.17 -1.03 -23.18
C ALA A 124 -13.41 -1.16 -22.29
N GLU A 125 -13.55 -2.26 -21.51
CA GLU A 125 -14.63 -2.44 -20.55
C GLU A 125 -14.69 -1.28 -19.55
N MET A 126 -13.55 -0.90 -18.98
CA MET A 126 -13.48 0.21 -18.02
C MET A 126 -13.91 1.53 -18.66
N LEU A 127 -13.44 1.79 -19.88
CA LEU A 127 -13.78 2.99 -20.64
C LEU A 127 -15.28 3.04 -20.99
N ARG A 128 -15.87 1.90 -21.40
CA ARG A 128 -17.30 1.77 -21.74
C ARG A 128 -18.20 1.92 -20.52
N VAL A 129 -17.91 1.22 -19.44
CA VAL A 129 -18.74 1.22 -18.21
C VAL A 129 -18.78 2.60 -17.57
N HIS A 130 -17.67 3.32 -17.59
CA HIS A 130 -17.57 4.66 -17.02
C HIS A 130 -17.77 5.78 -18.03
N LYS A 131 -18.06 5.46 -19.30
CA LYS A 131 -18.30 6.43 -20.39
C LYS A 131 -17.20 7.48 -20.49
N VAL A 132 -15.93 7.03 -20.44
CA VAL A 132 -14.75 7.92 -20.41
C VAL A 132 -14.57 8.60 -21.77
N VAL A 133 -14.81 7.87 -22.85
CA VAL A 133 -14.74 8.35 -24.24
C VAL A 133 -15.94 7.83 -25.05
N PRO A 134 -16.33 8.47 -26.17
CA PRO A 134 -17.29 7.94 -27.13
C PRO A 134 -16.85 6.59 -27.70
N ALA A 135 -17.80 5.80 -28.22
CA ALA A 135 -17.53 4.45 -28.71
C ALA A 135 -16.52 4.42 -29.89
N GLU A 136 -16.58 5.41 -30.74
CA GLU A 136 -15.68 5.61 -31.89
C GLU A 136 -14.23 5.92 -31.50
N GLU A 137 -14.00 6.48 -30.33
CA GLU A 137 -12.68 6.84 -29.81
C GLU A 137 -12.03 5.70 -28.99
N LEU A 138 -12.78 4.64 -28.66
CA LEU A 138 -12.29 3.54 -27.84
C LEU A 138 -10.99 2.91 -28.37
N PRO A 139 -10.85 2.59 -29.68
CA PRO A 139 -9.62 1.98 -30.18
C PRO A 139 -8.40 2.86 -30.00
N ALA A 140 -8.50 4.15 -30.30
CA ALA A 140 -7.41 5.12 -30.15
C ALA A 140 -7.02 5.30 -28.66
N ARG A 141 -8.01 5.32 -27.77
CA ARG A 141 -7.75 5.43 -26.33
C ARG A 141 -7.08 4.17 -25.76
N VAL A 142 -7.50 2.98 -26.18
CA VAL A 142 -6.85 1.71 -25.81
C VAL A 142 -5.41 1.67 -26.30
N GLU A 143 -5.15 2.04 -27.57
CA GLU A 143 -3.79 2.14 -28.13
C GLU A 143 -2.90 3.08 -27.32
N GLN A 144 -3.42 4.26 -26.97
CA GLN A 144 -2.70 5.22 -26.12
C GLN A 144 -2.32 4.61 -24.76
N LEU A 145 -3.25 3.94 -24.08
CA LEU A 145 -3.02 3.32 -22.78
C LEU A 145 -2.01 2.17 -22.84
N LEU A 146 -2.07 1.36 -23.89
CA LEU A 146 -1.08 0.31 -24.16
C LEU A 146 0.32 0.92 -24.36
N THR A 147 0.42 1.93 -25.24
CA THR A 147 1.69 2.63 -25.53
C THR A 147 2.30 3.24 -24.27
N MET A 148 1.49 3.93 -23.46
CA MET A 148 1.92 4.49 -22.16
C MET A 148 2.45 3.42 -21.21
N SER A 149 1.94 2.20 -21.30
CA SER A 149 2.39 1.05 -20.49
C SER A 149 3.52 0.25 -21.13
N GLY A 150 4.10 0.75 -22.25
CA GLY A 150 5.19 0.10 -22.98
C GLY A 150 4.75 -1.16 -23.71
N LEU A 151 3.51 -1.19 -24.20
CA LEU A 151 2.93 -2.24 -25.05
C LEU A 151 2.48 -1.65 -26.38
N THR A 152 2.22 -2.51 -27.36
CA THR A 152 1.79 -2.13 -28.70
C THR A 152 0.40 -2.68 -29.01
N MET A 153 -0.30 -2.12 -30.00
CA MET A 153 -1.67 -2.48 -30.33
C MET A 153 -1.81 -3.90 -30.95
N ASP A 154 -0.74 -4.47 -31.46
CA ASP A 154 -0.69 -5.82 -32.05
C ASP A 154 -1.04 -6.95 -31.07
N ILE A 155 -0.95 -6.67 -29.76
CA ILE A 155 -1.34 -7.63 -28.70
C ILE A 155 -2.79 -7.53 -28.29
N ALA A 156 -3.56 -6.57 -28.79
CA ALA A 156 -4.89 -6.21 -28.28
C ALA A 156 -5.89 -7.36 -28.29
N GLU A 157 -5.85 -8.22 -29.31
CA GLU A 157 -6.76 -9.36 -29.47
C GLU A 157 -6.31 -10.62 -28.71
N ARG A 158 -5.12 -10.59 -28.09
CA ARG A 158 -4.58 -11.74 -27.36
C ARG A 158 -5.14 -11.81 -25.94
N PHE A 159 -5.05 -13.00 -25.35
CA PHE A 159 -5.60 -13.29 -24.02
C PHE A 159 -4.50 -13.31 -22.95
N PRO A 160 -4.84 -13.02 -21.67
CA PRO A 160 -3.87 -12.97 -20.57
C PRO A 160 -2.96 -14.21 -20.45
N GLY A 161 -3.45 -15.39 -20.81
CA GLY A 161 -2.68 -16.64 -20.77
C GLY A 161 -1.44 -16.67 -21.66
N GLU A 162 -1.42 -15.84 -22.70
CA GLU A 162 -0.35 -15.82 -23.72
C GLU A 162 0.83 -14.87 -23.37
N PHE A 163 0.79 -14.21 -22.22
CA PHE A 163 1.76 -13.20 -21.84
C PHE A 163 2.65 -13.62 -20.67
N SER A 164 3.87 -13.07 -20.64
CA SER A 164 4.74 -13.14 -19.47
C SER A 164 4.16 -12.36 -18.27
N GLY A 165 4.65 -12.64 -17.07
CA GLY A 165 4.23 -11.91 -15.86
C GLY A 165 4.41 -10.40 -15.98
N GLY A 166 5.52 -9.95 -16.56
CA GLY A 166 5.79 -8.52 -16.77
C GLY A 166 4.84 -7.86 -17.78
N GLN A 167 4.50 -8.56 -18.86
CA GLN A 167 3.51 -8.06 -19.84
C GLN A 167 2.12 -7.97 -19.20
N ARG A 168 1.69 -8.98 -18.43
CA ARG A 168 0.42 -8.93 -17.67
C ARG A 168 0.38 -7.76 -16.68
N GLN A 169 1.50 -7.50 -16.01
CA GLN A 169 1.60 -6.36 -15.10
C GLN A 169 1.43 -5.03 -15.85
N ARG A 170 2.04 -4.88 -17.03
CA ARG A 170 1.85 -3.70 -17.90
C ARG A 170 0.40 -3.54 -18.36
N ILE A 171 -0.29 -4.64 -18.69
CA ILE A 171 -1.74 -4.63 -19.01
C ILE A 171 -2.55 -4.18 -17.77
N GLY A 172 -2.20 -4.68 -16.57
CA GLY A 172 -2.82 -4.26 -15.31
C GLY A 172 -2.63 -2.77 -15.01
N ILE A 173 -1.44 -2.22 -15.34
CA ILE A 173 -1.14 -0.78 -15.24
C ILE A 173 -1.99 0.00 -16.25
N ALA A 174 -2.05 -0.41 -17.53
CA ALA A 174 -2.90 0.23 -18.55
C ALA A 174 -4.37 0.28 -18.12
N ARG A 175 -4.89 -0.83 -17.56
CA ARG A 175 -6.24 -0.91 -17.02
C ARG A 175 -6.44 0.07 -15.85
N ALA A 176 -5.52 0.15 -14.91
CA ALA A 176 -5.63 1.08 -13.78
C ALA A 176 -5.61 2.55 -14.23
N LEU A 177 -4.87 2.87 -15.28
CA LEU A 177 -4.78 4.22 -15.85
C LEU A 177 -5.99 4.59 -16.73
N SER A 178 -6.79 3.63 -17.19
CA SER A 178 -7.89 3.86 -18.13
C SER A 178 -8.91 4.90 -17.67
N LEU A 179 -9.11 5.02 -16.36
CA LEU A 179 -10.06 5.96 -15.75
C LEU A 179 -9.41 7.28 -15.33
N SER A 180 -8.14 7.52 -15.67
CA SER A 180 -7.39 8.72 -15.27
C SER A 180 -7.52 9.01 -13.76
N PRO A 181 -7.15 8.05 -12.89
CA PRO A 181 -7.40 8.13 -11.46
C PRO A 181 -6.57 9.24 -10.80
N ALA A 182 -7.14 9.87 -9.78
CA ALA A 182 -6.41 10.81 -8.93
C ALA A 182 -5.47 10.09 -7.95
N PHE A 183 -5.79 8.82 -7.60
CA PHE A 183 -5.10 8.03 -6.61
C PHE A 183 -4.95 6.58 -7.06
N ILE A 184 -3.73 6.06 -6.97
CA ILE A 184 -3.43 4.64 -7.25
C ILE A 184 -2.81 3.99 -6.00
N VAL A 185 -3.31 2.81 -5.65
CA VAL A 185 -2.62 1.90 -4.74
C VAL A 185 -1.88 0.86 -5.57
N ALA A 186 -0.56 0.82 -5.45
CA ALA A 186 0.28 -0.23 -6.03
C ALA A 186 0.64 -1.25 -4.92
N ASP A 187 -0.12 -2.35 -4.84
CA ASP A 187 0.05 -3.38 -3.81
C ASP A 187 1.04 -4.44 -4.30
N GLU A 188 2.29 -4.34 -3.86
CA GLU A 188 3.42 -5.21 -4.24
C GLU A 188 3.53 -5.47 -5.75
N PRO A 189 3.54 -4.42 -6.60
CA PRO A 189 3.32 -4.55 -8.06
C PRO A 189 4.42 -5.32 -8.80
N VAL A 190 5.48 -5.72 -8.12
CA VAL A 190 6.65 -6.40 -8.73
C VAL A 190 7.05 -7.68 -8.01
N SER A 191 6.41 -8.05 -6.90
CA SER A 191 6.84 -9.16 -6.03
C SER A 191 6.84 -10.55 -6.72
N ALA A 192 5.99 -10.73 -7.72
CA ALA A 192 5.85 -11.99 -8.46
C ALA A 192 6.67 -12.02 -9.77
N LEU A 193 7.59 -11.07 -9.99
CA LEU A 193 8.34 -10.89 -11.23
C LEU A 193 9.84 -11.13 -11.01
N ASP A 194 10.53 -11.52 -12.09
CA ASP A 194 11.99 -11.61 -12.11
C ASP A 194 12.66 -10.24 -11.90
N VAL A 195 13.85 -10.22 -11.31
CA VAL A 195 14.55 -8.99 -10.90
C VAL A 195 14.73 -7.98 -12.06
N SER A 196 15.06 -8.46 -13.25
CA SER A 196 15.23 -7.59 -14.44
C SER A 196 13.92 -6.93 -14.88
N ILE A 197 12.81 -7.67 -14.79
CA ILE A 197 11.48 -7.18 -15.11
C ILE A 197 10.95 -6.25 -14.01
N GLN A 198 11.27 -6.53 -12.73
CA GLN A 198 10.95 -5.63 -11.63
C GLN A 198 11.48 -4.21 -11.90
N ALA A 199 12.78 -4.08 -12.27
CA ALA A 199 13.38 -2.79 -12.56
C ALA A 199 12.64 -2.03 -13.68
N GLN A 200 12.23 -2.74 -14.73
CA GLN A 200 11.49 -2.14 -15.84
C GLN A 200 10.11 -1.62 -15.40
N ILE A 201 9.38 -2.38 -14.60
CA ILE A 201 8.04 -1.97 -14.08
C ILE A 201 8.17 -0.80 -13.11
N ILE A 202 9.18 -0.79 -12.25
CA ILE A 202 9.44 0.31 -11.32
C ILE A 202 9.75 1.59 -12.08
N ASN A 203 10.62 1.53 -13.09
CA ASN A 203 10.95 2.69 -13.93
C ASN A 203 9.73 3.20 -14.69
N LEU A 204 8.90 2.30 -15.22
CA LEU A 204 7.63 2.65 -15.85
C LEU A 204 6.69 3.38 -14.88
N LEU A 205 6.49 2.85 -13.67
CA LEU A 205 5.65 3.49 -12.66
C LEU A 205 6.19 4.86 -12.24
N ALA A 206 7.51 5.00 -12.08
CA ALA A 206 8.14 6.27 -11.77
C ALA A 206 8.02 7.30 -12.91
N GLN A 207 8.08 6.86 -14.17
CA GLN A 207 7.85 7.70 -15.33
C GLN A 207 6.39 8.17 -15.39
N LEU A 208 5.44 7.24 -15.32
CA LEU A 208 4.00 7.53 -15.35
C LEU A 208 3.58 8.46 -14.20
N GLN A 209 4.16 8.27 -13.02
CA GLN A 209 3.91 9.12 -11.88
C GLN A 209 4.31 10.58 -12.16
N ARG A 210 5.48 10.80 -12.74
CA ARG A 210 5.95 12.15 -13.08
C ARG A 210 5.16 12.79 -14.23
N GLU A 211 4.91 12.03 -15.30
CA GLU A 211 4.21 12.54 -16.49
C GLU A 211 2.74 12.86 -16.26
N LEU A 212 2.08 12.09 -15.41
CA LEU A 212 0.65 12.21 -15.12
C LEU A 212 0.37 12.84 -13.75
N GLU A 213 1.40 13.26 -13.00
CA GLU A 213 1.29 13.79 -11.64
C GLU A 213 0.46 12.86 -10.71
N LEU A 214 0.63 11.55 -10.89
CA LEU A 214 -0.15 10.56 -10.14
C LEU A 214 0.21 10.61 -8.66
N THR A 215 -0.81 10.46 -7.82
CA THR A 215 -0.62 10.21 -6.38
C THR A 215 -0.66 8.71 -6.14
N VAL A 216 0.40 8.17 -5.51
CA VAL A 216 0.55 6.72 -5.36
C VAL A 216 0.83 6.33 -3.91
N LEU A 217 0.06 5.35 -3.39
CA LEU A 217 0.45 4.58 -2.22
C LEU A 217 1.16 3.31 -2.71
N PHE A 218 2.48 3.28 -2.56
CA PHE A 218 3.33 2.20 -3.04
C PHE A 218 3.65 1.22 -1.92
N ILE A 219 3.12 0.00 -1.98
CA ILE A 219 3.35 -1.05 -1.00
C ILE A 219 4.43 -1.99 -1.51
N SER A 220 5.47 -2.20 -0.72
CA SER A 220 6.50 -3.18 -1.01
C SER A 220 7.16 -3.69 0.26
N HIS A 221 7.68 -4.91 0.20
CA HIS A 221 8.59 -5.45 1.21
C HIS A 221 10.08 -5.22 0.83
N ASP A 222 10.37 -4.86 -0.43
CA ASP A 222 11.74 -4.49 -0.86
C ASP A 222 11.99 -2.99 -0.60
N LEU A 223 12.74 -2.73 0.45
CA LEU A 223 13.08 -1.38 0.88
C LEU A 223 13.93 -0.60 -0.14
N ARG A 224 14.70 -1.29 -1.00
CA ARG A 224 15.51 -0.64 -2.05
C ARG A 224 14.60 -0.02 -3.10
N VAL A 225 13.56 -0.75 -3.50
CA VAL A 225 12.54 -0.25 -4.44
C VAL A 225 11.83 0.95 -3.84
N VAL A 226 11.40 0.85 -2.58
CA VAL A 226 10.72 1.95 -1.87
C VAL A 226 11.61 3.19 -1.82
N ARG A 227 12.88 3.06 -1.43
CA ARG A 227 13.83 4.18 -1.39
C ARG A 227 13.97 4.89 -2.73
N HIS A 228 13.90 4.14 -3.83
CA HIS A 228 14.08 4.69 -5.19
C HIS A 228 12.86 5.47 -5.69
N ILE A 229 11.63 5.04 -5.35
CA ILE A 229 10.41 5.56 -5.99
C ILE A 229 9.59 6.49 -5.09
N THR A 230 9.84 6.52 -3.78
CA THR A 230 8.96 7.23 -2.84
C THR A 230 9.55 8.54 -2.33
N HIS A 231 8.68 9.50 -2.02
CA HIS A 231 9.04 10.78 -1.40
C HIS A 231 9.03 10.69 0.14
N ARG A 232 8.06 9.98 0.68
CA ARG A 232 7.90 9.67 2.10
C ARG A 232 7.63 8.18 2.28
N VAL A 233 7.95 7.68 3.46
CA VAL A 233 7.72 6.28 3.84
C VAL A 233 6.92 6.23 5.14
N MET A 234 5.93 5.36 5.16
CA MET A 234 5.17 4.95 6.34
C MET A 234 5.55 3.51 6.68
N VAL A 235 6.02 3.31 7.89
CA VAL A 235 6.41 1.99 8.43
C VAL A 235 5.28 1.44 9.29
N MET A 236 4.81 0.25 8.95
CA MET A 236 3.68 -0.39 9.62
C MET A 236 4.11 -1.64 10.39
N TYR A 237 3.67 -1.75 11.65
CA TYR A 237 3.89 -2.92 12.50
C TYR A 237 2.61 -3.33 13.22
N LEU A 238 2.23 -4.61 13.15
CA LEU A 238 1.02 -5.18 13.77
C LEU A 238 -0.23 -4.27 13.65
N GLY A 239 -0.52 -3.86 12.42
CA GLY A 239 -1.71 -3.09 12.10
C GLY A 239 -1.63 -1.59 12.39
N SER A 240 -0.53 -1.06 12.91
CA SER A 240 -0.37 0.39 13.20
C SER A 240 0.86 0.97 12.53
N ASN A 241 0.80 2.24 12.18
CA ASN A 241 1.97 2.98 11.75
C ASN A 241 2.85 3.32 12.95
N VAL A 242 4.13 3.00 12.85
CA VAL A 242 5.12 3.23 13.92
C VAL A 242 6.07 4.38 13.59
N GLU A 243 6.26 4.67 12.32
CA GLU A 243 7.08 5.78 11.86
C GLU A 243 6.62 6.26 10.49
N VAL A 244 6.60 7.56 10.26
CA VAL A 244 6.27 8.20 8.97
C VAL A 244 7.20 9.38 8.76
N GLY A 245 7.87 9.45 7.61
CA GLY A 245 8.79 10.55 7.36
C GLY A 245 9.31 10.61 5.93
N PRO A 246 10.12 11.63 5.62
CA PRO A 246 10.85 11.70 4.35
C PRO A 246 11.66 10.43 4.11
N THR A 247 11.68 9.94 2.89
CA THR A 247 12.34 8.67 2.55
C THR A 247 13.78 8.61 3.05
N GLU A 248 14.57 9.64 2.78
CA GLU A 248 15.98 9.65 3.22
C GLU A 248 16.12 9.68 4.76
N ALA A 249 15.23 10.36 5.49
CA ALA A 249 15.26 10.36 6.96
C ALA A 249 14.99 8.94 7.51
N ILE A 250 13.97 8.25 6.98
CA ILE A 250 13.64 6.87 7.39
C ILE A 250 14.81 5.91 7.14
N PHE A 251 15.55 6.07 6.03
CA PHE A 251 16.65 5.16 5.69
C PHE A 251 17.98 5.50 6.35
N GLN A 252 18.26 6.79 6.58
CA GLN A 252 19.55 7.23 7.15
C GLN A 252 19.49 7.38 8.67
N HIS A 253 18.35 7.87 9.18
CA HIS A 253 18.13 8.20 10.60
C HIS A 253 16.80 7.63 11.09
N PRO A 254 16.60 6.30 11.05
CA PRO A 254 15.38 5.68 11.55
C PRO A 254 15.24 5.95 13.04
N ALA A 255 14.10 6.50 13.45
CA ALA A 255 13.84 6.88 14.83
C ALA A 255 13.18 5.76 15.64
N HIS A 256 12.39 4.89 14.99
CA HIS A 256 11.79 3.75 15.67
C HIS A 256 12.73 2.53 15.61
N PRO A 257 12.97 1.82 16.74
CA PRO A 257 13.83 0.63 16.75
C PRO A 257 13.46 -0.45 15.72
N TYR A 258 12.16 -0.64 15.44
CA TYR A 258 11.71 -1.55 14.39
C TYR A 258 12.16 -1.08 12.99
N THR A 259 12.03 0.21 12.69
CA THR A 259 12.48 0.78 11.41
C THR A 259 13.99 0.61 11.23
N GLN A 260 14.75 0.82 12.32
CA GLN A 260 16.20 0.62 12.30
C GLN A 260 16.57 -0.82 11.92
N VAL A 261 15.88 -1.80 12.48
CA VAL A 261 16.15 -3.21 12.14
C VAL A 261 15.73 -3.53 10.72
N LEU A 262 14.56 -3.04 10.27
CA LEU A 262 14.10 -3.22 8.89
C LEU A 262 15.11 -2.65 7.88
N THR A 263 15.57 -1.42 8.10
CA THR A 263 16.51 -0.75 7.18
C THR A 263 17.90 -1.40 7.18
N LYS A 264 18.36 -1.92 8.32
CA LYS A 264 19.63 -2.65 8.44
C LYS A 264 19.55 -4.05 7.82
N ALA A 265 18.39 -4.71 7.85
CA ALA A 265 18.17 -6.02 7.23
C ALA A 265 18.09 -5.94 5.70
N ALA A 266 17.88 -4.76 5.12
CA ALA A 266 17.89 -4.58 3.67
C ALA A 266 19.29 -4.90 3.10
N PRO A 267 19.41 -5.82 2.11
CA PRO A 267 20.69 -6.19 1.53
C PRO A 267 21.40 -4.96 0.94
N LYS A 268 22.63 -4.68 1.41
CA LYS A 268 23.49 -3.65 0.83
C LYS A 268 24.11 -4.19 -0.45
N LEU A 269 24.20 -3.34 -1.48
CA LEU A 269 24.82 -3.70 -2.78
C LEU A 269 26.35 -3.89 -2.68
N ASP A 270 26.98 -3.34 -1.63
CA ASP A 270 28.41 -3.45 -1.42
C ASP A 270 28.76 -4.72 -0.62
N PRO A 271 29.44 -5.71 -1.22
CA PRO A 271 29.85 -6.94 -0.56
C PRO A 271 30.78 -6.72 0.64
N LEU A 272 31.55 -5.62 0.64
CA LEU A 272 32.51 -5.30 1.69
C LEU A 272 31.85 -4.72 2.96
N THR A 273 30.62 -4.24 2.86
CA THR A 273 29.84 -3.69 3.98
C THR A 273 28.82 -4.68 4.55
N ARG A 274 28.95 -5.98 4.24
CA ARG A 274 28.12 -7.03 4.86
C ARG A 274 28.35 -7.02 6.38
N GLN A 275 27.59 -6.23 7.10
CA GLN A 275 27.45 -6.39 8.54
C GLN A 275 26.62 -7.65 8.78
N ARG A 276 27.08 -8.48 9.75
CA ARG A 276 26.39 -9.70 10.18
C ARG A 276 24.93 -9.40 10.45
N ASP A 277 24.09 -10.30 10.00
CA ASP A 277 22.63 -10.27 10.01
C ASP A 277 22.05 -9.61 11.27
N TYR A 278 21.49 -8.40 11.10
CA TYR A 278 20.56 -7.85 12.06
C TYR A 278 19.18 -8.51 11.81
N ALA A 279 19.09 -9.79 12.16
CA ALA A 279 17.80 -10.44 12.21
C ALA A 279 17.00 -9.86 13.39
N ILE A 280 15.76 -9.49 13.16
CA ILE A 280 14.85 -9.18 14.26
C ILE A 280 14.66 -10.47 15.04
N GLU A 281 15.17 -10.53 16.28
CA GLU A 281 15.00 -11.71 17.12
C GLU A 281 13.53 -11.95 17.44
N GLY A 282 13.12 -13.21 17.38
CA GLY A 282 11.77 -13.66 17.69
C GLY A 282 10.76 -13.48 16.56
N GLU A 283 9.69 -14.26 16.63
CA GLU A 283 8.56 -14.18 15.70
C GLU A 283 7.66 -12.96 15.99
N PRO A 284 7.03 -12.37 14.97
CA PRO A 284 6.02 -11.33 15.17
C PRO A 284 4.89 -11.83 16.08
N PRO A 285 4.48 -11.04 17.09
CA PRO A 285 3.33 -11.40 17.91
C PRO A 285 2.06 -11.58 17.07
N SER A 286 1.13 -12.39 17.60
CA SER A 286 -0.13 -12.62 16.92
C SER A 286 -0.98 -11.34 16.82
N PRO A 287 -1.52 -10.99 15.65
CA PRO A 287 -2.42 -9.86 15.50
C PRO A 287 -3.80 -10.08 16.17
N ILE A 288 -4.05 -11.30 16.66
CA ILE A 288 -5.25 -11.64 17.47
C ILE A 288 -5.01 -11.28 18.93
N HIS A 289 -3.79 -11.52 19.43
CA HIS A 289 -3.36 -11.24 20.80
C HIS A 289 -2.24 -10.19 20.75
N THR A 290 -2.63 -8.95 20.41
CA THR A 290 -1.67 -7.85 20.35
C THR A 290 -1.08 -7.55 21.73
N PRO A 291 0.23 -7.34 21.84
CA PRO A 291 0.86 -6.93 23.10
C PRO A 291 0.23 -5.65 23.65
N THR A 292 0.22 -5.51 24.98
CA THR A 292 -0.13 -4.27 25.68
C THR A 292 0.95 -3.23 25.45
N GLY A 293 0.64 -1.94 25.58
CA GLY A 293 1.62 -0.87 25.39
C GLY A 293 2.15 -0.79 23.95
N CYS A 294 3.45 -0.54 23.82
CA CYS A 294 4.13 -0.54 22.52
C CYS A 294 4.09 -1.93 21.89
N LYS A 295 3.49 -2.07 20.71
CA LYS A 295 3.35 -3.38 20.04
C LYS A 295 4.68 -4.07 19.74
N PHE A 296 5.76 -3.29 19.57
CA PHE A 296 7.10 -3.82 19.30
C PHE A 296 7.88 -4.19 20.57
N HIS A 297 7.40 -3.87 21.79
CA HIS A 297 8.12 -4.08 23.03
C HIS A 297 8.70 -5.51 23.23
N PRO A 298 8.01 -6.60 22.80
CA PRO A 298 8.56 -7.95 23.01
C PRO A 298 9.83 -8.26 22.20
N ARG A 299 10.08 -7.46 21.14
CA ARG A 299 11.22 -7.64 20.21
C ARG A 299 12.16 -6.42 20.23
N CYS A 300 11.88 -5.43 21.08
CA CYS A 300 12.65 -4.18 21.15
C CYS A 300 13.85 -4.33 22.10
N PRO A 301 15.09 -4.14 21.62
CA PRO A 301 16.26 -4.21 22.49
C PRO A 301 16.33 -3.06 23.52
N TYR A 302 15.55 -1.99 23.31
CA TYR A 302 15.50 -0.80 24.18
C TYR A 302 14.23 -0.78 25.05
N CYS A 303 13.54 -1.92 25.22
CA CYS A 303 12.27 -2.01 25.95
C CYS A 303 12.43 -1.60 27.43
N THR A 304 11.52 -0.74 27.90
CA THR A 304 11.38 -0.36 29.30
C THR A 304 9.99 -0.77 29.83
N ASP A 305 9.73 -0.61 31.14
CA ASP A 305 8.42 -0.89 31.74
C ASP A 305 7.33 0.01 31.16
N LYS A 306 7.65 1.26 30.83
CA LYS A 306 6.74 2.16 30.14
C LYS A 306 6.29 1.60 28.78
N CYS A 307 7.20 1.00 28.03
CA CYS A 307 6.87 0.38 26.74
C CYS A 307 5.91 -0.82 26.89
N ARG A 308 5.90 -1.50 28.03
CA ARG A 308 5.01 -2.63 28.32
C ARG A 308 3.60 -2.21 28.69
N SER A 309 3.45 -1.04 29.32
CA SER A 309 2.19 -0.57 29.89
C SER A 309 1.48 0.49 29.07
N GLU A 310 2.22 1.35 28.35
CA GLU A 310 1.67 2.50 27.66
C GLU A 310 1.85 2.39 26.13
N VAL A 311 0.79 2.73 25.38
CA VAL A 311 0.84 2.82 23.90
C VAL A 311 1.51 4.13 23.53
N PRO A 312 2.63 4.11 22.76
CA PRO A 312 3.24 5.36 22.30
C PRO A 312 2.36 6.02 21.24
N GLU A 313 2.16 7.33 21.39
CA GLU A 313 1.49 8.15 20.39
C GLU A 313 2.43 8.45 19.22
N LEU A 314 1.88 8.57 18.02
CA LEU A 314 2.61 9.02 16.83
C LEU A 314 2.84 10.54 16.96
N LYS A 315 4.06 10.95 17.27
CA LYS A 315 4.45 12.36 17.50
C LYS A 315 5.48 12.81 16.49
N GLU A 316 5.42 14.07 16.11
CA GLU A 316 6.43 14.70 15.28
C GLU A 316 7.71 14.87 16.07
N ILE A 317 8.82 14.33 15.55
CA ILE A 317 10.17 14.38 16.15
C ILE A 317 11.10 15.33 15.38
N ALA A 318 10.79 15.57 14.12
CA ALA A 318 11.41 16.54 13.24
C ALA A 318 10.39 16.94 12.17
N PRO A 319 10.59 18.07 11.45
CA PRO A 319 9.63 18.52 10.43
C PRO A 319 9.24 17.43 9.44
N GLY A 320 7.95 17.01 9.46
CA GLY A 320 7.39 15.96 8.63
C GLY A 320 7.85 14.53 8.99
N HIS A 321 8.54 14.33 10.12
CA HIS A 321 9.00 13.04 10.60
C HIS A 321 8.31 12.69 11.93
N LEU A 322 7.42 11.71 11.89
CA LEU A 322 6.63 11.25 13.02
C LEU A 322 7.09 9.86 13.47
N CYS A 323 7.12 9.64 14.79
CA CYS A 323 7.51 8.37 15.39
C CYS A 323 6.62 8.00 16.57
N ALA A 324 6.16 6.75 16.63
CA ALA A 324 5.41 6.18 17.74
C ALA A 324 6.34 5.39 18.66
N CYS A 325 7.25 6.08 19.31
CA CYS A 325 8.18 5.51 20.28
C CYS A 325 8.27 6.40 21.53
N HIS A 326 8.39 5.80 22.73
CA HIS A 326 8.62 6.58 23.95
C HIS A 326 10.05 7.15 24.03
N TYR A 327 10.99 6.49 23.31
CA TYR A 327 12.42 6.81 23.28
C TYR A 327 12.93 6.69 21.84
N PRO A 328 12.62 7.67 20.96
CA PRO A 328 13.14 7.69 19.59
C PRO A 328 14.67 7.66 19.59
N LEU A 329 15.27 6.96 18.60
CA LEU A 329 16.72 6.79 18.45
C LEU A 329 17.40 8.08 17.97
#